data_1a575eedccc09c3cf324038cb50fa68d
#
_entry.id   1a575eedccc09c3cf324038cb50fa68d
#
_cell.length_a   1.000
_cell.length_b   1.000
_cell.length_c   1.000
_cell.angle_alpha   90.00
_cell.angle_beta   90.00
_cell.angle_gamma   90.00
#
_symmetry.space_group_name_H-M   'P 1'
#
loop_
_entity.id
_entity.type
_entity.pdbx_description
1 polymer ?
#
loop_
_entity_poly.entity_id
_entity_poly.type
_entity_poly.pdbx_seq_one_letter_code
_entity_poly.pdbx_strand_id
1 'polypeptide(L)'
;MWLTPNSFLELCEAGPWRDTAEPMPARFQLAIAVTLGRLQLPVAQVRGLRTGDVLMLEQPFFQAQGNGYLQVGKQRLHGCIDDASGALCLTLTSIEDTSVDEEFSAPHYSGYEEDEPVVDVFGHEPFDELSMALNVRCGTLNLTLGELRNLAPGSVLGIAGYAPGMAGLYYGDRPIGQGQLVEVDGRLGLQLSRVMFGR
;
A
#
# COMPACT_ATOMS: atom_id res chain seq x y z
N MET A 1 8.00 -19.06 34.47
CA MET A 1 6.81 -18.64 35.22
C MET A 1 5.74 -18.31 34.20
N TRP A 2 4.60 -19.04 34.22
CA TRP A 2 3.52 -18.82 33.24
C TRP A 2 2.39 -18.10 34.00
N LEU A 3 1.95 -16.96 33.47
CA LEU A 3 0.79 -16.24 33.97
C LEU A 3 -0.46 -16.75 33.28
N THR A 4 -1.56 -16.93 34.04
CA THR A 4 -2.85 -17.19 33.42
C THR A 4 -3.37 -15.92 32.73
N PRO A 5 -4.24 -16.01 31.72
CA PRO A 5 -4.82 -14.83 31.06
C PRO A 5 -5.48 -13.84 32.04
N ASN A 6 -6.19 -14.35 33.06
CA ASN A 6 -6.82 -13.53 34.07
C ASN A 6 -5.81 -12.81 34.96
N SER A 7 -4.74 -13.50 35.40
CA SER A 7 -3.67 -12.87 36.19
C SER A 7 -2.91 -11.80 35.39
N PHE A 8 -2.82 -11.98 34.05
CA PHE A 8 -2.24 -10.97 33.18
C PHE A 8 -3.15 -9.73 33.08
N LEU A 9 -4.48 -9.91 32.94
CA LEU A 9 -5.43 -8.80 32.91
C LEU A 9 -5.44 -8.05 34.25
N GLU A 10 -5.47 -8.76 35.38
CA GLU A 10 -5.37 -8.15 36.72
C GLU A 10 -4.08 -7.35 36.89
N LEU A 11 -2.96 -7.85 36.37
CA LEU A 11 -1.69 -7.11 36.39
C LEU A 11 -1.77 -5.84 35.54
N CYS A 12 -2.42 -5.90 34.36
CA CYS A 12 -2.62 -4.74 33.50
C CYS A 12 -3.55 -3.68 34.14
N GLU A 13 -4.56 -4.10 34.90
CA GLU A 13 -5.52 -3.21 35.56
C GLU A 13 -4.99 -2.62 36.89
N ALA A 14 -4.26 -3.39 37.69
CA ALA A 14 -3.80 -3.02 39.00
C ALA A 14 -2.39 -2.38 39.02
N GLY A 15 -1.65 -2.47 37.90
CA GLY A 15 -0.31 -1.93 37.83
C GLY A 15 -0.29 -0.39 37.76
N PRO A 16 0.67 0.27 38.44
CA PRO A 16 0.87 1.72 38.32
C PRO A 16 1.52 2.03 36.96
N TRP A 17 0.90 1.62 35.86
CA TRP A 17 1.41 1.87 34.55
C TRP A 17 1.43 3.37 34.27
N ARG A 18 2.61 3.89 34.07
CA ARG A 18 2.79 5.24 33.55
C ARG A 18 3.11 5.17 32.09
N ASP A 19 2.46 5.99 31.32
CA ASP A 19 2.89 6.23 29.95
C ASP A 19 4.27 6.91 30.00
N THR A 20 5.31 6.09 29.79
CA THR A 20 6.70 6.56 29.74
C THR A 20 7.14 6.86 28.32
N ALA A 21 6.22 6.80 27.36
CA ALA A 21 6.52 7.13 25.98
C ALA A 21 6.89 8.62 25.89
N GLU A 22 8.17 8.91 25.85
CA GLU A 22 8.64 10.24 25.45
C GLU A 22 8.07 10.53 24.05
N PRO A 23 7.47 11.71 23.83
CA PRO A 23 6.96 12.05 22.53
C PRO A 23 8.09 11.98 21.50
N MET A 24 7.85 11.30 20.39
CA MET A 24 8.82 11.20 19.30
C MET A 24 9.31 12.59 18.89
N PRO A 25 10.64 12.79 18.79
CA PRO A 25 11.20 14.09 18.45
C PRO A 25 10.74 14.53 17.06
N ALA A 26 10.48 15.83 16.91
CA ALA A 26 10.02 16.41 15.63
C ALA A 26 10.96 16.09 14.45
N ARG A 27 12.25 15.87 14.71
CA ARG A 27 13.28 15.48 13.73
C ARG A 27 13.25 14.01 13.29
N PHE A 28 12.36 13.19 13.87
CA PHE A 28 12.25 11.78 13.50
C PHE A 28 11.86 11.65 12.04
N GLN A 29 12.69 10.93 11.25
CA GLN A 29 12.49 10.73 9.80
C GLN A 29 11.45 9.64 9.55
N LEU A 30 10.53 9.93 8.66
CA LEU A 30 9.48 9.03 8.18
C LEU A 30 9.63 8.82 6.69
N ALA A 31 9.60 7.56 6.26
CA ALA A 31 9.55 7.19 4.86
C ALA A 31 8.12 6.69 4.54
N ILE A 32 7.36 7.48 3.79
CA ILE A 32 5.96 7.20 3.48
C ILE A 32 5.85 6.79 2.02
N ALA A 33 5.47 5.54 1.75
CA ALA A 33 5.31 5.03 0.40
C ALA A 33 4.13 5.71 -0.30
N VAL A 34 4.36 6.26 -1.50
CA VAL A 34 3.30 6.83 -2.35
C VAL A 34 2.70 5.73 -3.20
N THR A 35 1.59 5.20 -2.73
CA THR A 35 0.84 4.12 -3.40
C THR A 35 -0.22 4.72 -4.32
N LEU A 36 -0.14 4.38 -5.61
CA LEU A 36 -1.09 4.86 -6.63
C LEU A 36 -2.39 4.06 -6.64
N GLY A 37 -2.34 2.83 -6.17
CA GLY A 37 -3.50 1.95 -6.05
C GLY A 37 -3.11 0.51 -5.75
N ARG A 38 -4.13 -0.33 -5.67
CA ARG A 38 -4.03 -1.76 -5.33
C ARG A 38 -4.71 -2.62 -6.37
N LEU A 39 -4.25 -3.87 -6.46
CA LEU A 39 -4.88 -4.94 -7.23
C LEU A 39 -4.67 -6.27 -6.51
N GLN A 40 -5.51 -7.23 -6.81
CA GLN A 40 -5.39 -8.59 -6.29
C GLN A 40 -5.18 -9.57 -7.44
N LEU A 41 -4.19 -10.45 -7.31
CA LEU A 41 -3.93 -11.48 -8.30
C LEU A 41 -3.70 -12.83 -7.60
N PRO A 42 -4.24 -13.94 -8.12
CA PRO A 42 -3.87 -15.27 -7.69
C PRO A 42 -2.36 -15.54 -7.87
N VAL A 43 -1.77 -16.33 -6.99
CA VAL A 43 -0.34 -16.72 -7.06
C VAL A 43 0.02 -17.25 -8.45
N ALA A 44 -0.84 -18.07 -9.05
CA ALA A 44 -0.63 -18.60 -10.40
C ALA A 44 -0.47 -17.47 -11.44
N GLN A 45 -1.28 -16.42 -11.38
CA GLN A 45 -1.18 -15.27 -12.27
C GLN A 45 0.09 -14.46 -12.00
N VAL A 46 0.42 -14.23 -10.72
CA VAL A 46 1.66 -13.53 -10.34
C VAL A 46 2.88 -14.26 -10.91
N ARG A 47 2.94 -15.60 -10.78
CA ARG A 47 4.03 -16.43 -11.37
C ARG A 47 4.07 -16.33 -12.91
N GLY A 48 2.93 -16.11 -13.55
CA GLY A 48 2.80 -15.98 -15.00
C GLY A 48 3.15 -14.62 -15.58
N LEU A 49 3.34 -13.59 -14.75
CA LEU A 49 3.60 -12.22 -15.19
C LEU A 49 4.87 -12.11 -16.05
N ARG A 50 4.75 -11.34 -17.13
CA ARG A 50 5.84 -11.11 -18.10
C ARG A 50 5.99 -9.62 -18.39
N THR A 51 7.13 -9.27 -18.92
CA THR A 51 7.37 -7.95 -19.52
C THR A 51 6.38 -7.71 -20.65
N GLY A 52 5.74 -6.55 -20.64
CA GLY A 52 4.69 -6.16 -21.58
C GLY A 52 3.27 -6.32 -21.05
N ASP A 53 3.05 -7.14 -20.00
CA ASP A 53 1.75 -7.27 -19.38
C ASP A 53 1.29 -5.93 -18.77
N VAL A 54 -0.01 -5.66 -18.87
CA VAL A 54 -0.65 -4.47 -18.31
C VAL A 54 -1.52 -4.88 -17.13
N LEU A 55 -1.19 -4.36 -15.96
CA LEU A 55 -1.92 -4.58 -14.71
C LEU A 55 -2.83 -3.38 -14.44
N MET A 56 -4.15 -3.61 -14.44
CA MET A 56 -5.12 -2.57 -14.11
C MET A 56 -5.31 -2.47 -12.61
N LEU A 57 -5.34 -1.24 -12.09
CA LEU A 57 -5.62 -1.02 -10.66
C LEU A 57 -7.10 -1.26 -10.37
N GLU A 58 -7.39 -2.15 -9.43
CA GLU A 58 -8.77 -2.43 -8.97
C GLU A 58 -9.25 -1.33 -8.03
N GLN A 59 -8.35 -0.87 -7.15
CA GLN A 59 -8.59 0.21 -6.20
C GLN A 59 -7.58 1.33 -6.45
N PRO A 60 -7.86 2.26 -7.37
CA PRO A 60 -6.99 3.40 -7.60
C PRO A 60 -7.12 4.42 -6.46
N PHE A 61 -5.99 4.90 -5.94
CA PHE A 61 -5.92 6.02 -5.00
C PHE A 61 -5.61 7.32 -5.74
N PHE A 62 -4.98 7.21 -6.91
CA PHE A 62 -4.72 8.30 -7.83
C PHE A 62 -5.29 7.97 -9.21
N GLN A 63 -5.81 8.98 -9.86
CA GLN A 63 -6.29 8.91 -11.24
C GLN A 63 -5.12 9.05 -12.23
N ALA A 64 -5.36 8.76 -13.51
CA ALA A 64 -4.35 8.90 -14.55
C ALA A 64 -3.81 10.34 -14.69
N GLN A 65 -4.64 11.34 -14.34
CA GLN A 65 -4.28 12.76 -14.35
C GLN A 65 -3.49 13.22 -13.11
N GLY A 66 -3.16 12.30 -12.20
CA GLY A 66 -2.38 12.55 -10.99
C GLY A 66 -3.19 13.00 -9.78
N ASN A 67 -4.49 13.29 -9.91
CA ASN A 67 -5.34 13.65 -8.78
C ASN A 67 -5.69 12.43 -7.94
N GLY A 68 -5.62 12.58 -6.61
CA GLY A 68 -5.92 11.48 -5.72
C GLY A 68 -5.64 11.80 -4.26
N TYR A 69 -5.37 10.76 -3.48
CA TYR A 69 -5.06 10.92 -2.07
C TYR A 69 -4.01 9.90 -1.59
N LEU A 70 -3.28 10.30 -0.55
CA LEU A 70 -2.35 9.47 0.20
C LEU A 70 -2.88 9.27 1.61
N GLN A 71 -3.03 8.03 2.06
CA GLN A 71 -3.40 7.72 3.44
C GLN A 71 -2.17 7.70 4.34
N VAL A 72 -2.15 8.53 5.39
CA VAL A 72 -1.08 8.59 6.39
C VAL A 72 -1.70 8.52 7.79
N GLY A 73 -1.63 7.35 8.38
CA GLY A 73 -2.31 7.10 9.66
C GLY A 73 -3.83 7.32 9.51
N LYS A 74 -4.37 8.26 10.31
CA LYS A 74 -5.79 8.63 10.27
C LYS A 74 -6.09 9.81 9.33
N GLN A 75 -5.10 10.29 8.58
CA GLN A 75 -5.29 11.43 7.69
C GLN A 75 -5.26 11.01 6.22
N ARG A 76 -6.12 11.60 5.42
CA ARG A 76 -6.08 11.56 3.96
C ARG A 76 -5.53 12.88 3.45
N LEU A 77 -4.39 12.80 2.79
CA LEU A 77 -3.74 13.93 2.13
C LEU A 77 -4.18 13.93 0.67
N HIS A 78 -5.17 14.75 0.34
CA HIS A 78 -5.62 14.92 -1.04
C HIS A 78 -4.66 15.82 -1.80
N GLY A 79 -4.40 15.50 -3.07
CA GLY A 79 -3.49 16.29 -3.87
C GLY A 79 -3.37 15.80 -5.29
N CYS A 80 -2.43 16.43 -6.00
CA CYS A 80 -2.07 16.07 -7.37
C CYS A 80 -0.59 15.69 -7.41
N ILE A 81 -0.29 14.56 -8.01
CA ILE A 81 1.07 14.18 -8.37
C ILE A 81 1.36 14.74 -9.75
N ASP A 82 2.40 15.57 -9.86
CA ASP A 82 2.85 16.15 -11.10
C ASP A 82 4.36 15.97 -11.29
N ASP A 83 4.82 16.25 -12.50
CA ASP A 83 6.23 16.24 -12.88
C ASP A 83 6.74 17.69 -12.95
N ALA A 84 7.21 18.20 -11.82
CA ALA A 84 7.84 19.51 -11.76
C ALA A 84 9.33 19.39 -12.07
N SER A 85 9.75 19.81 -13.27
CA SER A 85 11.16 19.86 -13.69
C SER A 85 11.88 18.51 -13.70
N GLY A 86 11.18 17.42 -14.04
CA GLY A 86 11.76 16.08 -14.11
C GLY A 86 11.79 15.33 -12.76
N ALA A 87 11.19 15.89 -11.73
CA ALA A 87 11.02 15.25 -10.43
C ALA A 87 9.54 15.15 -10.06
N LEU A 88 9.12 13.99 -9.55
CA LEU A 88 7.75 13.81 -9.09
C LEU A 88 7.52 14.61 -7.80
N CYS A 89 6.43 15.35 -7.76
CA CYS A 89 5.98 16.10 -6.60
C CYS A 89 4.51 15.81 -6.29
N LEU A 90 4.14 15.78 -5.01
CA LEU A 90 2.76 15.77 -4.56
C LEU A 90 2.41 17.16 -4.03
N THR A 91 1.50 17.87 -4.71
CA THR A 91 0.96 19.15 -4.26
C THR A 91 -0.35 18.91 -3.51
N LEU A 92 -0.40 19.28 -2.23
CA LEU A 92 -1.58 19.06 -1.39
C LEU A 92 -2.68 20.06 -1.70
N THR A 93 -3.93 19.58 -1.82
CA THR A 93 -5.13 20.40 -2.00
C THR A 93 -5.97 20.48 -0.73
N SER A 94 -6.09 19.37 0.01
CA SER A 94 -6.79 19.30 1.29
C SER A 94 -6.24 18.20 2.18
N ILE A 95 -6.52 18.31 3.48
CA ILE A 95 -6.18 17.29 4.48
C ILE A 95 -7.47 16.96 5.22
N GLU A 96 -7.82 15.70 5.29
CA GLU A 96 -9.03 15.20 5.95
C GLU A 96 -8.64 14.21 7.04
N ASP A 97 -9.23 14.35 8.24
CA ASP A 97 -9.14 13.33 9.27
C ASP A 97 -10.19 12.25 8.99
N THR A 98 -9.71 11.05 8.72
CA THR A 98 -10.58 9.89 8.57
C THR A 98 -10.95 9.40 9.97
N SER A 99 -12.13 9.72 10.48
CA SER A 99 -12.69 9.06 11.65
C SER A 99 -12.85 7.59 11.32
N VAL A 100 -12.31 6.73 12.19
CA VAL A 100 -12.17 5.28 11.99
C VAL A 100 -13.55 4.64 12.00
N ASP A 101 -14.20 4.56 10.84
CA ASP A 101 -15.34 3.67 10.59
C ASP A 101 -15.18 2.89 9.27
N GLU A 102 -14.00 2.95 8.63
CA GLU A 102 -13.66 1.94 7.64
C GLU A 102 -12.97 0.79 8.37
N GLU A 103 -13.78 -0.19 8.77
CA GLU A 103 -13.37 -1.52 9.15
C GLU A 103 -12.19 -1.94 8.25
N PHE A 104 -11.06 -2.28 8.91
CA PHE A 104 -10.12 -3.21 8.34
C PHE A 104 -10.96 -4.45 7.99
N SER A 105 -11.44 -4.53 6.78
CA SER A 105 -11.95 -5.78 6.23
C SER A 105 -10.77 -6.72 6.20
N ALA A 106 -10.57 -7.41 7.34
CA ALA A 106 -9.83 -8.65 7.35
C ALA A 106 -10.40 -9.49 6.20
N PRO A 107 -9.57 -10.22 5.44
CA PRO A 107 -10.07 -11.07 4.38
C PRO A 107 -11.16 -11.95 4.98
N HIS A 108 -12.40 -11.76 4.52
CA HIS A 108 -13.53 -12.59 4.88
C HIS A 108 -13.18 -13.98 4.34
N TYR A 109 -12.78 -14.86 5.22
CA TYR A 109 -12.84 -16.28 4.97
C TYR A 109 -14.32 -16.64 4.91
N SER A 110 -14.91 -16.58 3.74
CA SER A 110 -16.20 -17.19 3.45
C SER A 110 -16.08 -18.69 3.72
N GLY A 111 -16.98 -19.18 4.56
CA GLY A 111 -16.99 -20.53 5.05
C GLY A 111 -16.84 -21.57 3.94
N TYR A 112 -16.11 -22.59 4.28
CA TYR A 112 -15.97 -23.80 3.50
C TYR A 112 -17.34 -24.46 3.41
N GLU A 113 -17.97 -24.43 2.24
CA GLU A 113 -18.92 -25.47 1.87
C GLU A 113 -18.10 -26.71 1.52
N GLU A 114 -18.31 -27.78 2.27
CA GLU A 114 -17.75 -29.09 1.98
C GLU A 114 -18.36 -29.60 0.66
N ASP A 115 -17.66 -29.36 -0.45
CA ASP A 115 -17.89 -30.07 -1.69
C ASP A 115 -16.84 -31.16 -1.84
N GLU A 116 -17.31 -32.35 -2.23
CA GLU A 116 -16.56 -33.59 -2.38
C GLU A 116 -15.29 -33.41 -3.27
N PRO A 117 -14.21 -34.20 -3.06
CA PRO A 117 -12.97 -34.02 -3.78
C PRO A 117 -13.14 -34.41 -5.24
N VAL A 118 -13.30 -33.44 -6.12
CA VAL A 118 -13.06 -33.62 -7.54
C VAL A 118 -11.54 -33.77 -7.70
N VAL A 119 -11.14 -34.97 -8.03
CA VAL A 119 -9.74 -35.32 -8.35
C VAL A 119 -9.37 -34.60 -9.64
N ASP A 120 -8.80 -33.39 -9.51
CA ASP A 120 -8.30 -32.64 -10.66
C ASP A 120 -6.89 -33.11 -11.02
N VAL A 121 -6.80 -33.78 -12.16
CA VAL A 121 -5.61 -34.53 -12.67
C VAL A 121 -4.57 -33.62 -13.31
N PHE A 122 -4.65 -32.31 -13.14
CA PHE A 122 -3.68 -31.35 -13.69
C PHE A 122 -3.01 -30.57 -12.56
N GLY A 123 -1.79 -30.91 -12.24
CA GLY A 123 -0.78 -30.31 -11.38
C GLY A 123 -0.88 -28.85 -10.94
N HIS A 124 -2.02 -28.45 -10.36
CA HIS A 124 -2.13 -27.19 -9.64
C HIS A 124 -1.50 -27.36 -8.26
N GLU A 125 -0.55 -26.49 -7.94
CA GLU A 125 -0.05 -26.45 -6.56
C GLU A 125 -1.19 -25.93 -5.65
N PRO A 126 -1.34 -26.49 -4.42
CA PRO A 126 -2.47 -26.16 -3.52
C PRO A 126 -2.61 -24.68 -3.16
N PHE A 127 -1.63 -23.84 -3.49
CA PHE A 127 -1.60 -22.40 -3.18
C PHE A 127 -1.73 -21.50 -4.41
N ASP A 128 -1.96 -22.06 -5.61
CA ASP A 128 -2.02 -21.28 -6.85
C ASP A 128 -3.21 -20.31 -6.89
N GLU A 129 -4.31 -20.64 -6.20
CA GLU A 129 -5.51 -19.80 -6.09
C GLU A 129 -5.43 -18.75 -4.97
N LEU A 130 -4.39 -18.81 -4.11
CA LEU A 130 -4.22 -17.84 -3.05
C LEU A 130 -4.09 -16.42 -3.62
N SER A 131 -4.99 -15.52 -3.21
CA SER A 131 -4.98 -14.13 -3.66
C SER A 131 -3.86 -13.33 -2.99
N MET A 132 -3.06 -12.64 -3.79
CA MET A 132 -2.00 -11.73 -3.34
C MET A 132 -2.43 -10.29 -3.54
N ALA A 133 -2.46 -9.51 -2.45
CA ALA A 133 -2.68 -8.07 -2.52
C ALA A 133 -1.39 -7.35 -2.93
N LEU A 134 -1.42 -6.72 -4.08
CA LEU A 134 -0.29 -6.02 -4.68
C LEU A 134 -0.53 -4.51 -4.65
N ASN A 135 0.55 -3.75 -4.46
CA ASN A 135 0.54 -2.29 -4.46
C ASN A 135 1.37 -1.75 -5.63
N VAL A 136 0.86 -0.74 -6.32
CA VAL A 136 1.63 0.03 -7.29
C VAL A 136 2.10 1.32 -6.63
N ARG A 137 3.43 1.55 -6.59
CA ARG A 137 4.04 2.71 -5.90
C ARG A 137 4.91 3.50 -6.87
N CYS A 138 4.77 4.82 -6.87
CA CYS A 138 5.62 5.71 -7.68
C CYS A 138 6.85 6.24 -6.93
N GLY A 139 6.95 5.99 -5.62
CA GLY A 139 8.10 6.41 -4.82
C GLY A 139 7.79 6.51 -3.34
N THR A 140 8.57 7.35 -2.66
CA THR A 140 8.52 7.54 -1.21
C THR A 140 8.65 9.02 -0.88
N LEU A 141 7.82 9.53 0.02
CA LEU A 141 8.01 10.82 0.68
C LEU A 141 8.91 10.62 1.89
N ASN A 142 9.97 11.41 1.98
CA ASN A 142 10.86 11.43 3.15
C ASN A 142 10.59 12.72 3.91
N LEU A 143 9.90 12.63 5.03
CA LEU A 143 9.48 13.75 5.86
C LEU A 143 9.90 13.54 7.30
N THR A 144 10.18 14.61 8.02
CA THR A 144 10.24 14.56 9.47
C THR A 144 8.85 14.57 10.08
N LEU A 145 8.73 14.07 11.30
CA LEU A 145 7.47 14.14 12.05
C LEU A 145 7.00 15.59 12.25
N GLY A 146 7.96 16.54 12.37
CA GLY A 146 7.66 17.96 12.45
C GLY A 146 7.08 18.52 11.15
N GLU A 147 7.65 18.17 10.00
CA GLU A 147 7.09 18.55 8.69
C GLU A 147 5.72 17.94 8.48
N LEU A 148 5.54 16.66 8.81
CA LEU A 148 4.23 16.00 8.68
C LEU A 148 3.14 16.70 9.51
N ARG A 149 3.46 17.16 10.73
CA ARG A 149 2.52 17.90 11.60
C ARG A 149 2.17 19.31 11.08
N ASN A 150 3.05 19.89 10.26
CA ASN A 150 2.89 21.24 9.72
C ASN A 150 2.40 21.26 8.27
N LEU A 151 1.98 20.10 7.72
CA LEU A 151 1.41 20.07 6.38
C LEU A 151 0.14 20.90 6.31
N ALA A 152 -0.02 21.60 5.19
CA ALA A 152 -1.19 22.43 4.90
C ALA A 152 -1.54 22.33 3.40
N PRO A 153 -2.77 22.69 3.01
CA PRO A 153 -3.09 22.87 1.61
C PRO A 153 -2.10 23.81 0.92
N GLY A 154 -1.63 23.46 -0.27
CA GLY A 154 -0.56 24.15 -0.99
C GLY A 154 0.86 23.65 -0.68
N SER A 155 1.06 22.76 0.30
CA SER A 155 2.37 22.13 0.53
C SER A 155 2.78 21.30 -0.69
N VAL A 156 4.04 21.43 -1.12
CA VAL A 156 4.62 20.65 -2.22
C VAL A 156 5.66 19.69 -1.64
N LEU A 157 5.45 18.39 -1.87
CA LEU A 157 6.25 17.30 -1.31
C LEU A 157 6.98 16.57 -2.42
N GLY A 158 8.32 16.53 -2.38
CA GLY A 158 9.12 15.76 -3.35
C GLY A 158 8.99 14.26 -3.14
N ILE A 159 8.71 13.52 -4.21
CA ILE A 159 8.64 12.06 -4.22
C ILE A 159 9.97 11.52 -4.73
N ALA A 160 10.67 10.76 -3.89
CA ALA A 160 11.91 10.09 -4.26
C ALA A 160 11.63 8.66 -4.74
N GLY A 161 12.38 8.18 -5.74
CA GLY A 161 12.33 6.79 -6.19
C GLY A 161 12.25 6.62 -7.70
N TYR A 162 11.06 6.45 -8.25
CA TYR A 162 10.91 6.23 -9.69
C TYR A 162 10.93 7.54 -10.48
N ALA A 163 11.39 7.45 -11.74
CA ALA A 163 11.25 8.55 -12.67
C ALA A 163 9.76 8.83 -13.01
N PRO A 164 9.42 10.04 -13.45
CA PRO A 164 8.08 10.36 -13.93
C PRO A 164 7.56 9.33 -14.95
N GLY A 165 6.30 8.95 -14.80
CA GLY A 165 5.67 7.92 -15.62
C GLY A 165 6.08 6.48 -15.30
N MET A 166 6.95 6.27 -14.32
CA MET A 166 7.39 4.94 -13.88
C MET A 166 6.85 4.59 -12.49
N ALA A 167 6.61 3.30 -12.25
CA ALA A 167 6.19 2.80 -10.94
C ALA A 167 6.67 1.38 -10.70
N GLY A 168 6.70 0.97 -9.44
CA GLY A 168 7.01 -0.39 -9.02
C GLY A 168 5.78 -1.14 -8.57
N LEU A 169 5.78 -2.45 -8.81
CA LEU A 169 4.81 -3.40 -8.29
C LEU A 169 5.39 -4.05 -7.03
N TYR A 170 4.62 -4.04 -5.94
CA TYR A 170 5.07 -4.50 -4.63
C TYR A 170 4.11 -5.52 -4.02
N TYR A 171 4.68 -6.52 -3.35
CA TYR A 171 3.99 -7.38 -2.40
C TYR A 171 4.49 -7.05 -0.99
N GLY A 172 3.66 -6.46 -0.15
CA GLY A 172 4.13 -5.83 1.08
C GLY A 172 5.16 -4.74 0.77
N ASP A 173 6.37 -4.84 1.33
CA ASP A 173 7.49 -3.94 1.04
C ASP A 173 8.49 -4.49 0.02
N ARG A 174 8.25 -5.69 -0.49
CA ARG A 174 9.12 -6.34 -1.46
C ARG A 174 8.74 -5.91 -2.88
N PRO A 175 9.66 -5.30 -3.65
CA PRO A 175 9.45 -5.06 -5.07
C PRO A 175 9.46 -6.40 -5.83
N ILE A 176 8.43 -6.62 -6.65
CA ILE A 176 8.30 -7.82 -7.49
C ILE A 176 8.28 -7.49 -8.98
N GLY A 177 8.15 -6.22 -9.34
CA GLY A 177 8.21 -5.75 -10.72
C GLY A 177 8.33 -4.24 -10.78
N GLN A 178 8.59 -3.72 -11.97
CA GLN A 178 8.52 -2.30 -12.29
C GLN A 178 8.04 -2.11 -13.72
N GLY A 179 7.49 -0.94 -14.01
CA GLY A 179 6.95 -0.65 -15.32
C GLY A 179 6.60 0.81 -15.52
N GLN A 180 5.98 1.06 -16.65
CA GLN A 180 5.48 2.36 -17.04
C GLN A 180 4.01 2.50 -16.67
N LEU A 181 3.63 3.64 -16.14
CA LEU A 181 2.23 3.98 -15.94
C LEU A 181 1.55 4.21 -17.28
N VAL A 182 0.39 3.61 -17.47
CA VAL A 182 -0.41 3.72 -18.68
C VAL A 182 -1.85 4.05 -18.33
N GLU A 183 -2.53 4.74 -19.24
CA GLU A 183 -3.96 4.97 -19.16
C GLU A 183 -4.67 4.06 -20.17
N VAL A 184 -5.64 3.29 -19.69
CA VAL A 184 -6.48 2.42 -20.51
C VAL A 184 -7.94 2.72 -20.15
N ASP A 185 -8.70 3.21 -21.11
CA ASP A 185 -10.12 3.58 -20.92
C ASP A 185 -10.37 4.51 -19.72
N GLY A 186 -9.50 5.51 -19.52
CA GLY A 186 -9.56 6.47 -18.42
C GLY A 186 -9.11 5.91 -17.06
N ARG A 187 -8.61 4.67 -17.02
CA ARG A 187 -8.14 4.00 -15.80
C ARG A 187 -6.63 3.87 -15.79
N LEU A 188 -6.04 4.07 -14.61
CA LEU A 188 -4.60 3.91 -14.41
C LEU A 188 -4.23 2.41 -14.38
N GLY A 189 -3.17 2.06 -15.12
CA GLY A 189 -2.56 0.74 -15.14
C GLY A 189 -1.04 0.81 -15.07
N LEU A 190 -0.40 -0.33 -14.86
CA LEU A 190 1.04 -0.52 -14.89
C LEU A 190 1.42 -1.50 -15.99
N GLN A 191 2.10 -1.04 -17.05
CA GLN A 191 2.71 -1.91 -18.04
C GLN A 191 4.08 -2.36 -17.56
N LEU A 192 4.25 -3.65 -17.30
CA LEU A 192 5.49 -4.20 -16.77
C LEU A 192 6.63 -4.10 -17.78
N SER A 193 7.71 -3.43 -17.41
CA SER A 193 8.99 -3.41 -18.14
C SER A 193 9.98 -4.43 -17.59
N ARG A 194 9.82 -4.83 -16.33
CA ARG A 194 10.67 -5.80 -15.66
C ARG A 194 9.92 -6.54 -14.56
N VAL A 195 10.13 -7.85 -14.46
CA VAL A 195 9.65 -8.73 -13.40
C VAL A 195 10.86 -9.16 -12.56
N MET A 196 10.76 -9.11 -11.22
CA MET A 196 11.89 -9.27 -10.28
C MET A 196 11.83 -10.54 -9.43
N PHE A 197 10.81 -11.38 -9.57
CA PHE A 197 10.84 -12.70 -8.95
C PHE A 197 11.46 -13.69 -9.92
N GLY A 198 12.51 -14.37 -9.47
CA GLY A 198 13.21 -15.36 -10.26
C GLY A 198 12.37 -16.61 -10.50
N ARG A 199 12.66 -17.22 -11.62
CA ARG A 199 12.38 -18.64 -11.88
C ARG A 199 13.18 -19.52 -10.94
#